data_341561a56ac915db1ead8c02695e5161
#
_entry.id   341561a56ac915db1ead8c02695e5161
#
_cell.length_a   1.000
_cell.length_b   1.000
_cell.length_c   1.000
_cell.angle_alpha   90.00
_cell.angle_beta   90.00
_cell.angle_gamma   90.00
#
_symmetry.space_group_name_H-M   'P 1'
#
loop_
_entity.id
_entity.type
_entity.pdbx_description
1 polymer ?
#
loop_
_entity_poly.entity_id
_entity_poly.type
_entity_poly.pdbx_seq_one_letter_code
_entity_poly.pdbx_strand_id
1 'polypeptide(L)'
;RPPRSTLFPDTTLFRSDHTPLEAGLGWAAKLKTDTPFLGREALEQQKAGRLAKRLAFFTVDDPEVVLLGRETIYRSGERVGWLTSGGFGHSVGQGLGMGYVRNADGVDRDFLLSGDYELEVACERVPAKLSLQPAYDPKSERVKM
;
A
#
# COMPACT_ATOMS: atom_id res chain seq x y z
N ARG A 1 -22.67 12.92 -19.87
CA ARG A 1 -21.79 11.74 -19.69
C ARG A 1 -22.63 10.66 -19.03
N PRO A 2 -22.71 9.43 -19.57
CA PRO A 2 -23.36 8.33 -18.89
C PRO A 2 -22.68 8.08 -17.54
N PRO A 3 -23.41 7.67 -16.50
CA PRO A 3 -22.80 7.29 -15.24
C PRO A 3 -21.83 6.14 -15.52
N ARG A 4 -20.59 6.26 -15.05
CA ARG A 4 -19.64 5.16 -15.13
C ARG A 4 -20.22 3.97 -14.37
N SER A 5 -20.43 2.88 -15.08
CA SER A 5 -20.82 1.61 -14.49
C SER A 5 -19.83 1.23 -13.40
N THR A 6 -20.25 1.22 -12.15
CA THR A 6 -19.47 0.81 -10.98
C THR A 6 -19.57 -0.69 -10.74
N LEU A 7 -19.59 -1.50 -11.80
CA LEU A 7 -19.67 -2.95 -11.71
C LEU A 7 -18.42 -3.60 -11.08
N PHE A 8 -17.32 -2.84 -10.97
CA PHE A 8 -16.15 -3.25 -10.22
C PHE A 8 -15.89 -2.23 -9.12
N PRO A 9 -15.77 -2.66 -7.86
CA PRO A 9 -15.28 -1.76 -6.83
C PRO A 9 -13.94 -1.22 -7.33
N ASP A 10 -13.82 0.08 -7.26
CA ASP A 10 -12.65 0.84 -7.73
C ASP A 10 -11.46 0.50 -6.79
N THR A 11 -10.88 -0.67 -7.00
CA THR A 11 -9.75 -1.23 -6.25
C THR A 11 -8.41 -0.70 -6.74
N THR A 12 -8.42 0.49 -7.34
CA THR A 12 -7.20 1.12 -7.83
C THR A 12 -6.27 1.44 -6.67
N LEU A 13 -5.12 0.79 -6.65
CA LEU A 13 -4.01 1.07 -5.74
C LEU A 13 -3.53 2.51 -5.84
N PHE A 14 -3.72 3.12 -7.00
CA PHE A 14 -3.38 4.49 -7.31
C PHE A 14 -4.61 5.23 -7.86
N ARG A 15 -5.00 6.29 -7.20
CA ARG A 15 -6.08 7.21 -7.62
C ARG A 15 -5.54 8.63 -7.75
N SER A 16 -6.36 9.53 -8.28
CA SER A 16 -6.06 10.96 -8.38
C SER A 16 -5.78 11.65 -7.04
N ASP A 17 -6.19 11.05 -5.93
CA ASP A 17 -5.93 11.51 -4.56
C ASP A 17 -4.67 10.92 -3.91
N HIS A 18 -3.90 10.13 -4.66
CA HIS A 18 -2.62 9.57 -4.26
C HIS A 18 -1.51 10.02 -5.20
N THR A 19 -0.37 10.38 -4.62
CA THR A 19 0.81 10.75 -5.40
C THR A 19 1.67 9.50 -5.69
N PRO A 20 2.52 9.56 -6.73
CA PRO A 20 3.48 8.47 -6.99
C PRO A 20 4.39 8.15 -5.80
N LEU A 21 4.76 9.14 -5.00
CA LEU A 21 5.61 8.93 -3.81
C LEU A 21 4.86 8.16 -2.72
N GLU A 22 3.60 8.51 -2.48
CA GLU A 22 2.74 7.80 -1.53
C GLU A 22 2.46 6.36 -1.97
N ALA A 23 2.31 6.13 -3.27
CA ALA A 23 2.09 4.81 -3.86
C ALA A 23 3.36 3.95 -3.97
N GLY A 24 4.52 4.45 -3.51
CA GLY A 24 5.78 3.72 -3.63
C GLY A 24 6.38 3.70 -5.04
N LEU A 25 5.84 4.49 -5.97
CA LEU A 25 6.25 4.60 -7.37
C LEU A 25 7.29 5.70 -7.63
N GLY A 26 7.94 6.19 -6.59
CA GLY A 26 8.96 7.25 -6.69
C GLY A 26 10.14 6.89 -7.61
N TRP A 27 10.39 5.60 -7.82
CA TRP A 27 11.41 5.12 -8.75
C TRP A 27 11.05 5.36 -10.22
N ALA A 28 9.75 5.43 -10.56
CA ALA A 28 9.26 5.69 -11.90
C ALA A 28 9.25 7.19 -12.25
N ALA A 29 9.24 8.05 -11.23
CA ALA A 29 9.33 9.49 -11.41
C ALA A 29 10.79 9.93 -11.66
N LYS A 30 11.06 10.57 -12.79
CA LYS A 30 12.41 10.99 -13.19
C LYS A 30 12.92 12.22 -12.40
N LEU A 31 12.86 12.15 -11.06
CA LEU A 31 13.30 13.25 -10.19
C LEU A 31 14.84 13.36 -10.07
N LYS A 32 15.59 12.35 -10.55
CA LYS A 32 17.06 12.35 -10.53
C LYS A 32 17.69 12.93 -11.80
N THR A 33 16.89 13.26 -12.79
CA THR A 33 17.35 13.81 -14.07
C THR A 33 16.69 15.17 -14.29
N ASP A 34 17.25 16.01 -15.15
CA ASP A 34 16.69 17.33 -15.49
C ASP A 34 15.53 17.27 -16.49
N THR A 35 15.02 16.09 -16.79
CA THR A 35 13.91 15.91 -17.72
C THR A 35 12.65 16.62 -17.20
N PRO A 36 12.13 17.63 -17.90
CA PRO A 36 10.91 18.31 -17.48
C PRO A 36 9.69 17.40 -17.68
N PHE A 37 8.77 17.43 -16.72
CA PHE A 37 7.47 16.77 -16.82
C PHE A 37 6.43 17.51 -15.96
N LEU A 38 5.17 17.35 -16.32
CA LEU A 38 4.07 17.99 -15.59
C LEU A 38 3.98 17.46 -14.16
N GLY A 39 3.96 18.36 -13.16
CA GLY A 39 3.88 18.01 -11.74
C GLY A 39 5.24 17.75 -11.07
N ARG A 40 6.37 17.96 -11.75
CA ARG A 40 7.71 17.76 -11.18
C ARG A 40 7.92 18.57 -9.91
N GLU A 41 7.65 19.86 -9.92
CA GLU A 41 7.83 20.75 -8.77
C GLU A 41 7.02 20.28 -7.55
N ALA A 42 5.78 19.85 -7.75
CA ALA A 42 4.93 19.33 -6.69
C ALA A 42 5.51 18.04 -6.05
N LEU A 43 6.08 17.15 -6.87
CA LEU A 43 6.73 15.93 -6.37
C LEU A 43 8.05 16.22 -5.66
N GLU A 44 8.81 17.22 -6.11
CA GLU A 44 10.04 17.64 -5.44
C GLU A 44 9.74 18.27 -4.08
N GLN A 45 8.72 19.12 -3.98
CA GLN A 45 8.24 19.68 -2.71
C GLN A 45 7.76 18.57 -1.77
N GLN A 46 6.96 17.62 -2.27
CA GLN A 46 6.50 16.50 -1.48
C GLN A 46 7.64 15.59 -1.00
N LYS A 47 8.66 15.38 -1.83
CA LYS A 47 9.84 14.59 -1.48
C LYS A 47 10.69 15.25 -0.39
N ALA A 48 10.74 16.58 -0.37
CA ALA A 48 11.43 17.35 0.66
C ALA A 48 10.67 17.36 1.99
N GLY A 49 9.36 17.12 1.96
CA GLY A 49 8.49 17.04 3.11
C GLY A 49 8.34 15.61 3.67
N ARG A 50 7.34 15.45 4.55
CA ARG A 50 6.93 14.15 5.09
C ARG A 50 5.68 13.66 4.36
N LEU A 51 5.64 12.39 4.01
CA LEU A 51 4.45 11.77 3.44
C LEU A 51 3.45 11.48 4.57
N ALA A 52 2.23 11.98 4.47
CA ALA A 52 1.16 11.71 5.42
C ALA A 52 0.56 10.31 5.30
N LYS A 53 0.79 9.63 4.17
CA LYS A 53 0.34 8.26 3.91
C LYS A 53 1.32 7.54 2.99
N ARG A 54 1.39 6.21 3.11
CA ARG A 54 2.23 5.39 2.24
C ARG A 54 1.63 4.02 2.02
N LEU A 55 1.73 3.52 0.79
CA LEU A 55 1.35 2.17 0.42
C LEU A 55 2.28 1.16 1.09
N ALA A 56 1.69 0.14 1.69
CA ALA A 56 2.36 -0.99 2.28
C ALA A 56 1.69 -2.30 1.87
N PHE A 57 2.43 -3.39 1.96
CA PHE A 57 1.96 -4.75 1.72
C PHE A 57 1.78 -5.45 3.05
N PHE A 58 0.77 -6.29 3.13
CA PHE A 58 0.46 -7.07 4.32
C PHE A 58 0.34 -8.54 3.97
N THR A 59 0.84 -9.40 4.84
CA THR A 59 0.64 -10.85 4.77
C THR A 59 -0.03 -11.34 6.04
N VAL A 60 -0.95 -12.28 5.90
CA VAL A 60 -1.61 -12.98 7.00
C VAL A 60 -1.24 -14.45 6.90
N ASP A 61 -0.70 -15.01 7.99
CA ASP A 61 -0.20 -16.38 8.00
C ASP A 61 -1.33 -17.42 8.00
N ASP A 62 -2.50 -17.06 8.55
CA ASP A 62 -3.66 -17.94 8.59
C ASP A 62 -4.29 -18.10 7.19
N PRO A 63 -4.25 -19.30 6.59
CA PRO A 63 -4.76 -19.52 5.24
C PRO A 63 -6.29 -19.48 5.15
N GLU A 64 -7.02 -19.58 6.27
CA GLU A 64 -8.48 -19.51 6.30
C GLU A 64 -8.98 -18.06 6.26
N VAL A 65 -8.11 -17.10 6.51
CA VAL A 65 -8.44 -15.67 6.46
C VAL A 65 -8.49 -15.18 5.03
N VAL A 66 -9.67 -14.80 4.58
CA VAL A 66 -9.90 -14.26 3.24
C VAL A 66 -9.89 -12.73 3.28
N LEU A 67 -8.92 -12.13 2.62
CA LEU A 67 -8.83 -10.69 2.42
C LEU A 67 -9.53 -10.29 1.12
N LEU A 68 -10.51 -9.39 1.21
CA LEU A 68 -11.31 -8.92 0.07
C LEU A 68 -10.92 -7.50 -0.37
N GLY A 69 -10.13 -6.79 0.44
CA GLY A 69 -9.90 -5.37 0.38
C GLY A 69 -10.93 -4.59 1.19
N ARG A 70 -10.52 -3.46 1.75
CA ARG A 70 -11.24 -2.59 2.70
C ARG A 70 -11.16 -2.99 4.17
N GLU A 71 -10.49 -4.08 4.52
CA GLU A 71 -10.16 -4.40 5.90
C GLU A 71 -9.45 -3.23 6.55
N THR A 72 -9.85 -2.90 7.77
CA THR A 72 -9.20 -1.83 8.55
C THR A 72 -7.81 -2.27 8.98
N ILE A 73 -6.82 -1.38 8.82
CA ILE A 73 -5.46 -1.60 9.28
C ILE A 73 -5.32 -0.93 10.64
N TYR A 74 -4.91 -1.71 11.64
CA TYR A 74 -4.49 -1.23 12.95
C TYR A 74 -2.99 -1.35 13.10
N ARG A 75 -2.39 -0.38 13.80
CA ARG A 75 -1.00 -0.37 14.21
C ARG A 75 -0.95 -0.10 15.71
N SER A 76 -0.41 -1.06 16.48
CA SER A 76 -0.33 -0.96 17.95
C SER A 76 -1.69 -0.58 18.58
N GLY A 77 -2.79 -1.16 18.05
CA GLY A 77 -4.15 -0.93 18.51
C GLY A 77 -4.87 0.29 17.91
N GLU A 78 -4.18 1.21 17.26
CA GLU A 78 -4.75 2.39 16.63
C GLU A 78 -5.07 2.17 15.15
N ARG A 79 -6.21 2.70 14.68
CA ARG A 79 -6.59 2.64 13.27
C ARG A 79 -5.71 3.59 12.45
N VAL A 80 -4.95 3.04 11.50
CA VAL A 80 -4.03 3.80 10.65
C VAL A 80 -4.41 3.79 9.17
N GLY A 81 -5.41 3.02 8.76
CA GLY A 81 -5.82 2.97 7.37
C GLY A 81 -6.73 1.82 7.04
N TRP A 82 -6.75 1.44 5.76
CA TRP A 82 -7.49 0.28 5.26
C TRP A 82 -6.80 -0.32 4.04
N LEU A 83 -7.07 -1.59 3.78
CA LEU A 83 -6.65 -2.25 2.55
C LEU A 83 -7.41 -1.70 1.35
N THR A 84 -6.71 -1.51 0.26
CA THR A 84 -7.28 -1.13 -1.04
C THR A 84 -7.46 -2.33 -1.96
N SER A 85 -6.75 -3.41 -1.67
CA SER A 85 -6.83 -4.67 -2.39
C SER A 85 -6.46 -5.81 -1.46
N GLY A 86 -7.10 -6.95 -1.62
CA GLY A 86 -6.83 -8.18 -0.88
C GLY A 86 -7.04 -9.40 -1.76
N GLY A 87 -6.46 -10.51 -1.36
CA GLY A 87 -6.60 -11.78 -2.03
C GLY A 87 -5.70 -12.85 -1.44
N PHE A 88 -5.81 -14.07 -1.94
CA PHE A 88 -4.93 -15.17 -1.53
C PHE A 88 -3.79 -15.35 -2.53
N GLY A 89 -2.56 -15.32 -2.03
CA GLY A 89 -1.35 -15.50 -2.82
C GLY A 89 -0.96 -16.97 -2.93
N HIS A 90 -1.47 -17.70 -3.92
CA HIS A 90 -1.21 -19.13 -4.09
C HIS A 90 0.28 -19.50 -4.13
N SER A 91 1.13 -18.64 -4.70
CA SER A 91 2.58 -18.87 -4.74
C SER A 91 3.28 -18.64 -3.40
N VAL A 92 2.63 -17.95 -2.47
CA VAL A 92 3.16 -17.63 -1.13
C VAL A 92 2.46 -18.47 -0.06
N GLY A 93 1.25 -18.95 -0.35
CA GLY A 93 0.43 -19.72 0.58
C GLY A 93 -0.19 -18.88 1.70
N GLN A 94 -0.39 -17.58 1.49
CA GLN A 94 -0.83 -16.65 2.51
C GLN A 94 -1.88 -15.67 1.99
N GLY A 95 -2.68 -15.11 2.89
CA GLY A 95 -3.50 -13.94 2.61
C GLY A 95 -2.60 -12.74 2.32
N LEU A 96 -2.84 -12.05 1.20
CA LEU A 96 -2.08 -10.87 0.78
C LEU A 96 -3.00 -9.66 0.72
N GLY A 97 -2.52 -8.54 1.26
CA GLY A 97 -3.23 -7.26 1.20
C GLY A 97 -2.31 -6.11 0.82
N MET A 98 -2.87 -5.10 0.21
CA MET A 98 -2.19 -3.82 -0.04
C MET A 98 -3.07 -2.69 0.46
N GLY A 99 -2.48 -1.72 1.15
CA GLY A 99 -3.24 -0.60 1.70
C GLY A 99 -2.37 0.58 2.09
N TYR A 100 -3.03 1.70 2.34
CA TYR A 100 -2.35 2.91 2.77
C TYR A 100 -2.36 3.04 4.28
N VAL A 101 -1.17 3.09 4.86
CA VAL A 101 -0.95 3.47 6.25
C VAL A 101 -0.83 4.98 6.32
N ARG A 102 -1.50 5.61 7.29
CA ARG A 102 -1.57 7.05 7.50
C ARG A 102 -1.04 7.43 8.87
N ASN A 103 -0.37 8.57 8.91
CA ASN A 103 0.03 9.23 10.16
C ASN A 103 0.16 10.73 9.92
N ALA A 104 -0.46 11.55 10.77
CA ALA A 104 -0.40 13.00 10.67
C ALA A 104 1.03 13.55 10.81
N ASP A 105 1.85 12.90 11.64
CA ASP A 105 3.25 13.28 11.87
C ASP A 105 4.21 12.81 10.79
N GLY A 106 3.69 12.10 9.79
CA GLY A 106 4.42 11.54 8.67
C GLY A 106 4.61 10.03 8.76
N VAL A 107 4.70 9.41 7.59
CA VAL A 107 4.90 7.96 7.41
C VAL A 107 6.26 7.74 6.76
N ASP A 108 7.26 7.49 7.56
CA ASP A 108 8.59 7.07 7.10
C ASP A 108 8.75 5.55 7.16
N ARG A 109 9.94 5.08 6.81
CA ARG A 109 10.27 3.66 6.82
C ARG A 109 10.26 3.09 8.24
N ASP A 110 10.82 3.83 9.18
CA ASP A 110 10.98 3.37 10.56
C ASP A 110 9.63 3.29 11.25
N PHE A 111 8.76 4.27 11.04
CA PHE A 111 7.37 4.21 11.49
C PHE A 111 6.65 2.97 10.98
N LEU A 112 6.81 2.64 9.69
CA LEU A 112 6.15 1.48 9.11
C LEU A 112 6.67 0.15 9.68
N LEU A 113 7.99 0.01 9.84
CA LEU A 113 8.61 -1.26 10.22
C LEU A 113 8.65 -1.51 11.74
N SER A 114 8.42 -0.50 12.57
CA SER A 114 8.50 -0.61 14.04
C SER A 114 7.18 -0.94 14.73
N GLY A 115 6.06 -0.99 14.00
CA GLY A 115 4.73 -1.24 14.58
C GLY A 115 4.29 -2.68 14.48
N ASP A 116 3.43 -3.09 15.42
CA ASP A 116 2.67 -4.33 15.33
C ASP A 116 1.38 -4.04 14.56
N TYR A 117 1.08 -4.88 13.57
CA TYR A 117 -0.06 -4.68 12.69
C TYR A 117 -1.11 -5.77 12.84
N GLU A 118 -2.37 -5.34 12.76
CA GLU A 118 -3.53 -6.22 12.72
C GLU A 118 -4.47 -5.73 11.60
N LEU A 119 -5.18 -6.67 11.00
CA LEU A 119 -6.26 -6.41 10.06
C LEU A 119 -7.59 -6.80 10.69
N GLU A 120 -8.61 -5.96 10.54
CA GLU A 120 -9.96 -6.31 10.97
C GLU A 120 -10.69 -7.02 9.84
N VAL A 121 -10.84 -8.33 9.99
CA VAL A 121 -11.50 -9.22 9.04
C VAL A 121 -12.75 -9.79 9.69
N ALA A 122 -13.93 -9.57 9.11
CA ALA A 122 -15.20 -10.05 9.65
C ALA A 122 -15.43 -9.69 11.14
N CYS A 123 -15.03 -8.47 11.55
CA CYS A 123 -15.10 -7.96 12.93
C CYS A 123 -14.11 -8.63 13.91
N GLU A 124 -13.16 -9.41 13.44
CA GLU A 124 -12.10 -9.99 14.23
C GLU A 124 -10.74 -9.37 13.84
N ARG A 125 -9.86 -9.18 14.82
CA ARG A 125 -8.51 -8.68 14.58
C ARG A 125 -7.55 -9.83 14.36
N VAL A 126 -6.94 -9.87 13.19
CA VAL A 126 -5.99 -10.90 12.76
C VAL A 126 -4.60 -10.27 12.67
N PRO A 127 -3.58 -10.87 13.29
CA PRO A 127 -2.21 -10.41 13.15
C PRO A 127 -1.75 -10.39 11.69
N ALA A 128 -1.07 -9.32 11.30
CA ALA A 128 -0.56 -9.16 9.94
C ALA A 128 0.89 -8.65 9.96
N LYS A 129 1.67 -9.12 9.00
CA LYS A 129 3.06 -8.67 8.81
C LYS A 129 3.11 -7.63 7.71
N LEU A 130 3.67 -6.46 8.02
CA LEU A 130 3.88 -5.41 7.03
C LEU A 130 5.20 -5.61 6.27
N SER A 131 5.16 -5.39 4.97
CA SER A 131 6.33 -5.28 4.10
C SER A 131 6.23 -4.07 3.18
N LEU A 132 7.38 -3.52 2.80
CA LEU A 132 7.49 -2.47 1.78
C LEU A 132 7.75 -3.02 0.38
N GLN A 133 7.88 -4.34 0.27
CA GLN A 133 8.11 -5.06 -0.97
C GLN A 133 7.05 -6.13 -1.16
N PRO A 134 6.72 -6.51 -2.40
CA PRO A 134 5.83 -7.63 -2.68
C PRO A 134 6.31 -8.91 -2.00
N ALA A 135 5.39 -9.73 -1.51
CA ALA A 135 5.71 -11.02 -0.88
C ALA A 135 6.27 -12.05 -1.87
N TYR A 136 5.87 -11.93 -3.15
CA TYR A 136 6.36 -12.80 -4.23
C TYR A 136 7.33 -12.06 -5.13
N ASP A 137 8.49 -12.67 -5.40
CA ASP A 137 9.57 -12.16 -6.28
C ASP A 137 9.91 -10.66 -6.08
N PRO A 138 10.28 -10.24 -4.86
CA PRO A 138 10.49 -8.83 -4.52
C PRO A 138 11.58 -8.15 -5.35
N LYS A 139 12.47 -8.92 -5.95
CA LYS A 139 13.56 -8.42 -6.81
C LYS A 139 13.26 -8.54 -8.30
N SER A 140 12.09 -9.07 -8.66
CA SER A 140 11.69 -9.32 -10.05
C SER A 140 12.72 -10.18 -10.81
N GLU A 141 13.29 -11.18 -10.17
CA GLU A 141 14.32 -12.04 -10.75
C GLU A 141 13.73 -12.98 -11.80
N ARG A 142 12.50 -13.48 -11.55
CA ARG A 142 11.80 -14.39 -12.47
C ARG A 142 11.36 -13.72 -13.77
N VAL A 143 11.09 -12.42 -13.73
CA VAL A 143 10.69 -11.66 -14.94
C VAL A 143 11.89 -11.31 -15.82
N LYS A 144 13.10 -11.36 -15.25
CA LYS A 144 14.35 -11.00 -15.93
C LYS A 144 15.11 -12.19 -16.51
N MET A 145 14.58 -13.42 -16.33
CA MET A 145 15.15 -14.65 -16.88
C MET A 145 14.80 -14.84 -18.35
#